data_183aed0d21be1e2d8bb4c1896965c2ff
#
_entry.id   183aed0d21be1e2d8bb4c1896965c2ff
#
_cell.length_a   1.000
_cell.length_b   1.000
_cell.length_c   1.000
_cell.angle_alpha   90.00
_cell.angle_beta   90.00
_cell.angle_gamma   90.00
#
_symmetry.space_group_name_H-M   'P 1'
#
loop_
_entity.id
_entity.type
_entity.pdbx_description
1 polymer ?
#
loop_
_entity_poly.entity_id
_entity_poly.type
_entity_poly.pdbx_seq_one_letter_code
_entity_poly.pdbx_strand_id
1 'polypeptide(L)'
;PVTADVWAEHSIWVQDPQYALALKGGVTTFHILPGSANLIGGRGVTVKNLQRNTIDSMKFPNAPHSLKMACGENPKRVYGNRGQAPSTRMGNAAGYRKAWIRAAAYLSKQEEYESKSEEAKEIGYKPTRDLELETLAGVLAGEITVQNHCYRAEEMATMINIANEFGYKISAFHHGVEAYKIADLLAENNICGALWADWWGFKHEAYDMSIANIS
;
A
#
# COMPACT_ATOMS: atom_id res chain seq x y z
N PRO A 1 2.52 -11.86 -5.50
CA PRO A 1 2.56 -12.32 -4.10
C PRO A 1 2.05 -11.25 -3.14
N VAL A 2 1.73 -11.70 -1.96
CA VAL A 2 1.37 -10.90 -0.81
C VAL A 2 2.51 -11.05 0.21
N THR A 3 2.98 -9.94 0.77
CA THR A 3 4.06 -9.88 1.78
C THR A 3 3.73 -8.75 2.78
N ALA A 4 2.48 -8.73 3.25
CA ALA A 4 2.03 -7.70 4.18
C ALA A 4 2.61 -7.83 5.60
N ASP A 5 3.33 -8.91 5.86
CA ASP A 5 4.09 -9.19 7.08
C ASP A 5 5.41 -8.44 7.21
N VAL A 6 5.96 -7.89 6.10
CA VAL A 6 7.21 -7.14 6.14
C VAL A 6 6.95 -5.64 6.35
N TRP A 7 7.84 -4.99 7.11
CA TRP A 7 7.72 -3.57 7.46
C TRP A 7 8.97 -2.81 7.01
N ALA A 8 8.79 -1.73 6.27
CA ALA A 8 9.90 -0.92 5.75
C ALA A 8 10.83 -0.41 6.86
N GLU A 9 10.29 -0.11 8.04
CA GLU A 9 11.06 0.41 9.17
C GLU A 9 12.20 -0.52 9.62
N HIS A 10 12.08 -1.84 9.41
CA HIS A 10 13.10 -2.81 9.80
C HIS A 10 14.31 -2.84 8.84
N SER A 11 14.24 -2.15 7.70
CA SER A 11 15.32 -2.09 6.69
C SER A 11 15.92 -0.69 6.52
N ILE A 12 15.50 0.29 7.32
CA ILE A 12 15.98 1.67 7.19
C ILE A 12 17.34 1.82 7.86
N TRP A 13 18.31 2.29 7.12
CA TRP A 13 19.59 2.74 7.66
C TRP A 13 19.47 4.19 8.09
N VAL A 14 19.24 4.42 9.39
CA VAL A 14 18.91 5.75 9.94
C VAL A 14 20.04 6.77 9.84
N GLN A 15 21.28 6.30 9.62
CA GLN A 15 22.47 7.15 9.50
C GLN A 15 22.89 7.37 8.04
N ASP A 16 22.04 7.05 7.07
CA ASP A 16 22.31 7.29 5.65
C ASP A 16 22.58 8.79 5.42
N PRO A 17 23.75 9.15 4.84
CA PRO A 17 24.11 10.54 4.58
C PRO A 17 23.12 11.27 3.65
N GLN A 18 22.32 10.56 2.88
CA GLN A 18 21.31 11.16 2.01
C GLN A 18 20.20 11.88 2.80
N TYR A 19 19.94 11.52 4.06
CA TYR A 19 19.02 12.27 4.92
C TYR A 19 19.48 13.72 5.09
N ALA A 20 20.77 13.94 5.36
CA ALA A 20 21.31 15.29 5.50
C ALA A 20 21.27 16.08 4.18
N LEU A 21 21.51 15.42 3.04
CA LEU A 21 21.40 16.06 1.72
C LEU A 21 19.96 16.45 1.40
N ALA A 22 19.01 15.56 1.65
CA ALA A 22 17.60 15.85 1.45
C ALA A 22 17.11 16.99 2.36
N LEU A 23 17.60 17.07 3.60
CA LEU A 23 17.26 18.16 4.52
C LEU A 23 17.76 19.51 4.01
N LYS A 24 18.95 19.57 3.41
CA LYS A 24 19.46 20.79 2.75
C LYS A 24 18.56 21.24 1.60
N GLY A 25 17.89 20.31 0.92
CA GLY A 25 16.87 20.57 -0.10
C GLY A 25 15.47 20.88 0.46
N GLY A 26 15.31 20.97 1.79
CA GLY A 26 14.04 21.30 2.44
C GLY A 26 13.15 20.10 2.73
N VAL A 27 13.60 18.86 2.52
CA VAL A 27 12.81 17.65 2.81
C VAL A 27 12.89 17.33 4.30
N THR A 28 11.84 17.62 5.03
CA THR A 28 11.78 17.49 6.50
C THR A 28 11.09 16.20 6.97
N THR A 29 10.39 15.52 6.07
CA THR A 29 9.61 14.32 6.39
C THR A 29 9.66 13.35 5.21
N PHE A 30 9.74 12.04 5.49
CA PHE A 30 9.64 11.00 4.49
C PHE A 30 8.49 10.05 4.81
N HIS A 31 7.77 9.64 3.78
CA HIS A 31 6.92 8.47 3.82
C HIS A 31 7.62 7.35 3.05
N ILE A 32 8.17 6.40 3.79
CA ILE A 32 9.00 5.32 3.24
C ILE A 32 8.13 4.09 3.00
N LEU A 33 8.09 3.65 1.74
CA LEU A 33 7.23 2.57 1.27
C LEU A 33 8.05 1.42 0.67
N PRO A 34 7.61 0.17 0.82
CA PRO A 34 8.13 -0.93 0.01
C PRO A 34 7.98 -0.68 -1.49
N GLY A 35 8.80 -1.35 -2.30
CA GLY A 35 8.75 -1.26 -3.75
C GLY A 35 7.46 -1.83 -4.37
N SER A 36 7.29 -1.64 -5.69
CA SER A 36 6.05 -1.96 -6.41
C SER A 36 6.06 -3.34 -7.07
N ALA A 37 6.94 -4.25 -6.66
CA ALA A 37 7.03 -5.58 -7.27
C ALA A 37 5.89 -6.52 -6.87
N ASN A 38 5.35 -6.36 -5.66
CA ASN A 38 4.32 -7.22 -5.12
C ASN A 38 2.92 -6.65 -5.34
N LEU A 39 1.92 -7.51 -5.46
CA LEU A 39 0.50 -7.09 -5.44
C LEU A 39 0.19 -6.31 -4.16
N ILE A 40 0.59 -6.91 -3.03
CA ILE A 40 0.56 -6.32 -1.70
C ILE A 40 1.97 -6.47 -1.15
N GLY A 41 2.64 -5.35 -0.93
CA GLY A 41 4.03 -5.27 -0.51
C GLY A 41 4.18 -5.45 1.00
N GLY A 42 4.22 -4.38 1.74
CA GLY A 42 4.37 -4.42 3.19
C GLY A 42 4.03 -3.07 3.80
N ARG A 43 4.24 -2.95 5.11
CA ARG A 43 3.96 -1.69 5.81
C ARG A 43 5.00 -0.63 5.46
N GLY A 44 4.50 0.58 5.20
CA GLY A 44 5.30 1.80 5.14
C GLY A 44 5.32 2.53 6.48
N VAL A 45 6.22 3.48 6.60
CA VAL A 45 6.40 4.28 7.80
C VAL A 45 6.65 5.75 7.45
N THR A 46 6.07 6.66 8.23
CA THR A 46 6.34 8.10 8.11
C THR A 46 7.36 8.49 9.18
N VAL A 47 8.44 9.14 8.74
CA VAL A 47 9.54 9.56 9.62
C VAL A 47 9.88 11.03 9.42
N LYS A 48 10.31 11.70 10.51
CA LYS A 48 10.93 13.02 10.45
C LYS A 48 12.37 12.89 9.97
N ASN A 49 12.80 13.80 9.12
CA ASN A 49 14.20 13.87 8.68
C ASN A 49 15.08 14.47 9.79
N LEU A 50 15.33 13.68 10.81
CA LEU A 50 16.17 14.04 11.95
C LEU A 50 17.32 13.05 12.07
N GLN A 51 18.52 13.55 12.36
CA GLN A 51 19.65 12.65 12.67
C GLN A 51 19.39 11.98 14.02
N ARG A 52 19.22 10.68 14.01
CA ARG A 52 18.95 9.83 15.16
C ARG A 52 19.69 8.49 15.02
N ASN A 53 19.73 7.73 16.10
CA ASN A 53 20.41 6.42 16.12
C ASN A 53 19.43 5.24 15.98
N THR A 54 18.13 5.47 16.09
CA THR A 54 17.08 4.45 15.98
C THR A 54 15.91 4.94 15.15
N ILE A 55 15.25 4.01 14.46
CA ILE A 55 14.07 4.36 13.66
C ILE A 55 12.92 4.89 14.54
N ASP A 56 12.72 4.36 15.73
CA ASP A 56 11.66 4.78 16.63
C ASP A 56 11.77 6.26 17.01
N SER A 57 13.00 6.77 17.17
CA SER A 57 13.22 8.20 17.44
C SER A 57 13.03 9.12 16.24
N MET A 58 12.93 8.55 15.03
CA MET A 58 12.61 9.27 13.79
C MET A 58 11.12 9.21 13.42
N LYS A 59 10.37 8.21 13.89
CA LYS A 59 8.95 8.07 13.56
C LYS A 59 8.19 9.37 13.79
N PHE A 60 7.31 9.69 12.84
CA PHE A 60 6.43 10.86 12.99
C PHE A 60 5.35 10.52 14.01
N PRO A 61 5.18 11.31 15.09
CA PRO A 61 4.23 11.01 16.14
C PRO A 61 2.80 10.86 15.60
N ASN A 62 2.12 9.80 16.01
CA ASN A 62 0.73 9.50 15.64
C ASN A 62 0.45 9.34 14.14
N ALA A 63 1.49 9.26 13.30
CA ALA A 63 1.27 8.93 11.90
C ALA A 63 0.81 7.47 11.77
N PRO A 64 -0.29 7.19 11.05
CA PRO A 64 -0.73 5.82 10.84
C PRO A 64 0.30 5.05 10.01
N HIS A 65 0.37 3.74 10.19
CA HIS A 65 1.04 2.88 9.24
C HIS A 65 0.34 2.92 7.88
N SER A 66 1.07 2.60 6.83
CA SER A 66 0.49 2.42 5.52
C SER A 66 0.80 1.03 4.97
N LEU A 67 -0.02 0.55 4.05
CA LEU A 67 0.21 -0.65 3.27
C LEU A 67 0.55 -0.25 1.84
N LYS A 68 1.70 -0.71 1.32
CA LYS A 68 2.03 -0.53 -0.09
C LYS A 68 1.41 -1.62 -0.93
N MET A 69 0.69 -1.20 -1.97
CA MET A 69 0.16 -2.07 -3.01
C MET A 69 0.68 -1.66 -4.39
N ALA A 70 0.55 -2.53 -5.37
CA ALA A 70 0.88 -2.20 -6.75
C ALA A 70 -0.05 -2.92 -7.73
N CYS A 71 -0.51 -2.19 -8.76
CA CYS A 71 -1.24 -2.70 -9.90
C CYS A 71 -0.35 -2.79 -11.16
N GLY A 72 -0.93 -3.22 -12.25
CA GLY A 72 -0.37 -3.12 -13.58
C GLY A 72 0.76 -4.07 -13.91
N GLU A 73 1.71 -3.55 -14.67
CA GLU A 73 2.79 -4.38 -15.22
C GLU A 73 3.81 -4.83 -14.17
N ASN A 74 4.02 -4.05 -13.11
CA ASN A 74 5.11 -4.32 -12.18
C ASN A 74 4.96 -5.70 -11.50
N PRO A 75 3.84 -6.02 -10.79
CA PRO A 75 3.67 -7.37 -10.23
C PRO A 75 3.66 -8.44 -11.31
N LYS A 76 2.90 -8.21 -12.40
CA LYS A 76 2.77 -9.14 -13.52
C LYS A 76 4.13 -9.50 -14.13
N ARG A 77 4.97 -8.49 -14.39
CA ARG A 77 6.28 -8.68 -15.03
C ARG A 77 7.28 -9.36 -14.11
N VAL A 78 7.40 -8.87 -12.87
CA VAL A 78 8.39 -9.38 -11.92
C VAL A 78 8.19 -10.87 -11.64
N TYR A 79 6.94 -11.27 -11.41
CA TYR A 79 6.64 -12.68 -11.09
C TYR A 79 6.43 -13.53 -12.33
N GLY A 80 5.80 -13.01 -13.40
CA GLY A 80 5.65 -13.71 -14.66
C GLY A 80 6.99 -14.10 -15.28
N ASN A 81 8.00 -13.24 -15.23
CA ASN A 81 9.35 -13.55 -15.70
C ASN A 81 10.06 -14.65 -14.88
N ARG A 82 9.57 -14.94 -13.69
CA ARG A 82 10.04 -16.04 -12.83
C ARG A 82 9.17 -17.30 -12.93
N GLY A 83 8.23 -17.34 -13.88
CA GLY A 83 7.26 -18.44 -13.99
C GLY A 83 6.27 -18.54 -12.82
N GLN A 84 6.04 -17.42 -12.11
CA GLN A 84 5.18 -17.36 -10.94
C GLN A 84 3.94 -16.49 -11.20
N ALA A 85 2.88 -16.72 -10.42
CA ALA A 85 1.72 -15.84 -10.42
C ALA A 85 1.96 -14.58 -9.52
N PRO A 86 1.44 -13.41 -9.92
CA PRO A 86 0.64 -13.14 -11.11
C PRO A 86 1.50 -13.01 -12.37
N SER A 87 0.98 -13.46 -13.51
CA SER A 87 1.60 -13.28 -14.84
C SER A 87 0.72 -12.49 -15.80
N THR A 88 -0.50 -12.12 -15.37
CA THR A 88 -1.48 -11.34 -16.14
C THR A 88 -2.16 -10.31 -15.25
N ARG A 89 -2.79 -9.29 -15.83
CA ARG A 89 -3.61 -8.30 -15.10
C ARG A 89 -4.84 -8.95 -14.47
N MET A 90 -5.45 -9.93 -15.12
CA MET A 90 -6.52 -10.76 -14.52
C MET A 90 -6.02 -11.49 -13.27
N GLY A 91 -4.79 -12.02 -13.32
CA GLY A 91 -4.13 -12.64 -12.18
C GLY A 91 -3.86 -11.67 -11.04
N ASN A 92 -3.54 -10.39 -11.35
CA ASN A 92 -3.43 -9.35 -10.34
C ASN A 92 -4.76 -9.19 -9.58
N ALA A 93 -5.87 -8.98 -10.30
CA ALA A 93 -7.19 -8.79 -9.69
C ALA A 93 -7.61 -9.99 -8.82
N ALA A 94 -7.40 -11.21 -9.31
CA ALA A 94 -7.66 -12.42 -8.54
C ALA A 94 -6.79 -12.51 -7.28
N GLY A 95 -5.53 -12.09 -7.37
CA GLY A 95 -4.59 -12.09 -6.26
C GLY A 95 -5.01 -11.14 -5.13
N TYR A 96 -5.46 -9.94 -5.44
CA TYR A 96 -5.98 -8.98 -4.45
C TYR A 96 -7.21 -9.57 -3.73
N ARG A 97 -8.20 -10.04 -4.49
CA ARG A 97 -9.43 -10.61 -3.91
C ARG A 97 -9.15 -11.78 -2.99
N LYS A 98 -8.23 -12.70 -3.39
CA LYS A 98 -7.83 -13.81 -2.52
C LYS A 98 -7.24 -13.34 -1.19
N ALA A 99 -6.42 -12.29 -1.21
CA ALA A 99 -5.84 -11.72 0.00
C ALA A 99 -6.91 -11.08 0.90
N TRP A 100 -7.81 -10.27 0.33
CA TRP A 100 -8.87 -9.63 1.08
C TRP A 100 -9.91 -10.59 1.65
N ILE A 101 -10.27 -11.66 0.92
CA ILE A 101 -11.14 -12.73 1.45
C ILE A 101 -10.51 -13.36 2.70
N ARG A 102 -9.21 -13.66 2.67
CA ARG A 102 -8.50 -14.22 3.83
C ARG A 102 -8.45 -13.23 4.99
N ALA A 103 -8.18 -11.96 4.69
CA ALA A 103 -8.13 -10.89 5.69
C ALA A 103 -9.48 -10.67 6.38
N ALA A 104 -10.57 -10.63 5.62
CA ALA A 104 -11.92 -10.49 6.16
C ALA A 104 -12.29 -11.66 7.08
N ALA A 105 -11.99 -12.89 6.66
CA ALA A 105 -12.21 -14.08 7.49
C ALA A 105 -11.36 -14.07 8.77
N TYR A 106 -10.14 -13.56 8.71
CA TYR A 106 -9.27 -13.40 9.87
C TYR A 106 -9.81 -12.33 10.83
N LEU A 107 -10.17 -11.17 10.32
CA LEU A 107 -10.75 -10.07 11.11
C LEU A 107 -12.01 -10.52 11.85
N SER A 108 -12.94 -11.16 11.15
CA SER A 108 -14.17 -11.68 11.74
C SER A 108 -13.92 -12.67 12.91
N LYS A 109 -12.92 -13.55 12.77
CA LYS A 109 -12.55 -14.47 13.86
C LYS A 109 -11.94 -13.75 15.07
N GLN A 110 -11.16 -12.69 14.84
CA GLN A 110 -10.60 -11.88 15.93
C GLN A 110 -11.73 -11.13 16.66
N GLU A 111 -12.63 -10.49 15.94
CA GLU A 111 -13.78 -9.78 16.51
C GLU A 111 -14.70 -10.73 17.28
N GLU A 112 -15.01 -11.91 16.74
CA GLU A 112 -15.78 -12.94 17.43
C GLU A 112 -15.11 -13.37 18.75
N TYR A 113 -13.79 -13.57 18.75
CA TYR A 113 -13.07 -13.91 19.95
C TYR A 113 -13.09 -12.78 20.98
N GLU A 114 -12.83 -11.53 20.55
CA GLU A 114 -12.80 -10.37 21.44
C GLU A 114 -14.18 -10.04 22.03
N SER A 115 -15.26 -10.38 21.34
CA SER A 115 -16.63 -10.18 21.83
C SER A 115 -17.08 -11.17 22.92
N LYS A 116 -16.32 -12.25 23.19
CA LYS A 116 -16.62 -13.24 24.21
C LYS A 116 -16.38 -12.68 25.63
N SER A 117 -17.10 -13.23 26.61
CA SER A 117 -16.80 -12.95 28.03
C SER A 117 -15.42 -13.48 28.43
N GLU A 118 -14.82 -12.97 29.47
CA GLU A 118 -13.49 -13.41 29.94
C GLU A 118 -13.49 -14.91 30.25
N GLU A 119 -14.55 -15.44 30.90
CA GLU A 119 -14.70 -16.88 31.16
C GLU A 119 -14.73 -17.70 29.86
N ALA A 120 -15.42 -17.21 28.82
CA ALA A 120 -15.46 -17.88 27.53
C ALA A 120 -14.12 -17.78 26.75
N LYS A 121 -13.33 -16.74 26.98
CA LYS A 121 -11.97 -16.62 26.44
C LYS A 121 -10.99 -17.57 27.11
N GLU A 122 -11.11 -17.81 28.44
CA GLU A 122 -10.24 -18.72 29.17
C GLU A 122 -10.38 -20.19 28.71
N ILE A 123 -11.59 -20.62 28.37
CA ILE A 123 -11.85 -21.98 27.89
C ILE A 123 -11.87 -22.09 26.35
N GLY A 124 -11.89 -20.94 25.66
CA GLY A 124 -11.96 -20.87 24.21
C GLY A 124 -10.58 -20.88 23.54
N TYR A 125 -10.56 -21.28 22.27
CA TYR A 125 -9.34 -21.20 21.45
C TYR A 125 -9.10 -19.77 20.98
N LYS A 126 -7.98 -19.17 21.38
CA LYS A 126 -7.54 -17.87 20.84
C LYS A 126 -7.08 -18.02 19.39
N PRO A 127 -7.56 -17.20 18.46
CA PRO A 127 -7.10 -17.27 17.06
C PRO A 127 -5.58 -17.09 16.97
N THR A 128 -4.95 -17.96 16.18
CA THR A 128 -3.49 -17.89 15.95
C THR A 128 -3.14 -16.61 15.21
N ARG A 129 -2.06 -15.95 15.62
CA ARG A 129 -1.54 -14.76 14.94
C ARG A 129 -1.01 -15.11 13.55
N ASP A 130 -1.30 -14.24 12.60
CA ASP A 130 -0.76 -14.24 11.24
C ASP A 130 -0.39 -12.80 10.88
N LEU A 131 0.91 -12.50 10.80
CA LEU A 131 1.41 -11.14 10.59
C LEU A 131 0.98 -10.52 9.27
N GLU A 132 0.82 -11.34 8.22
CA GLU A 132 0.28 -10.89 6.93
C GLU A 132 -1.19 -10.48 7.11
N LEU A 133 -1.99 -11.34 7.71
CA LEU A 133 -3.42 -11.09 7.90
C LEU A 133 -3.69 -9.99 8.94
N GLU A 134 -2.87 -9.85 9.97
CA GLU A 134 -2.95 -8.72 10.92
C GLU A 134 -2.81 -7.37 10.20
N THR A 135 -1.85 -7.26 9.27
CA THR A 135 -1.68 -6.02 8.49
C THR A 135 -2.90 -5.77 7.59
N LEU A 136 -3.37 -6.80 6.90
CA LEU A 136 -4.54 -6.68 6.02
C LEU A 136 -5.84 -6.39 6.79
N ALA A 137 -6.02 -7.01 7.95
CA ALA A 137 -7.14 -6.74 8.86
C ALA A 137 -7.13 -5.29 9.35
N GLY A 138 -5.95 -4.75 9.70
CA GLY A 138 -5.81 -3.35 10.07
C GLY A 138 -6.18 -2.37 8.95
N VAL A 139 -6.01 -2.77 7.68
CA VAL A 139 -6.52 -1.98 6.53
C VAL A 139 -8.05 -2.03 6.48
N LEU A 140 -8.65 -3.22 6.64
CA LEU A 140 -10.11 -3.37 6.64
C LEU A 140 -10.76 -2.64 7.83
N ALA A 141 -10.10 -2.60 8.97
CA ALA A 141 -10.51 -1.83 10.16
C ALA A 141 -10.29 -0.31 10.02
N GLY A 142 -9.61 0.15 8.96
CA GLY A 142 -9.31 1.57 8.73
C GLY A 142 -8.14 2.13 9.55
N GLU A 143 -7.36 1.29 10.22
CA GLU A 143 -6.21 1.68 11.03
C GLU A 143 -4.94 1.90 10.19
N ILE A 144 -4.84 1.21 9.06
CA ILE A 144 -3.71 1.25 8.12
C ILE A 144 -4.17 1.84 6.80
N THR A 145 -3.48 2.88 6.34
CA THR A 145 -3.79 3.55 5.07
C THR A 145 -3.23 2.78 3.88
N VAL A 146 -3.86 2.89 2.70
CA VAL A 146 -3.38 2.21 1.49
C VAL A 146 -2.70 3.18 0.54
N GLN A 147 -1.47 2.86 0.15
CA GLN A 147 -0.64 3.57 -0.81
C GLN A 147 -0.44 2.68 -2.04
N ASN A 148 -1.13 2.96 -3.13
CA ASN A 148 -1.20 2.06 -4.27
C ASN A 148 -0.45 2.61 -5.49
N HIS A 149 0.58 1.90 -5.95
CA HIS A 149 1.23 2.19 -7.22
C HIS A 149 0.30 1.79 -8.38
N CYS A 150 -0.04 2.73 -9.25
CA CYS A 150 -0.84 2.46 -10.45
C CYS A 150 -0.64 3.55 -11.50
N TYR A 151 -0.45 3.18 -12.78
CA TYR A 151 -0.26 4.16 -13.84
C TYR A 151 -1.55 4.47 -14.59
N ARG A 152 -2.29 3.45 -15.00
CA ARG A 152 -3.38 3.56 -15.97
C ARG A 152 -4.72 3.82 -15.31
N ALA A 153 -5.56 4.61 -15.97
CA ALA A 153 -6.86 5.02 -15.47
C ALA A 153 -7.78 3.83 -15.19
N GLU A 154 -7.89 2.87 -16.13
CA GLU A 154 -8.75 1.70 -15.98
C GLU A 154 -8.28 0.74 -14.86
N GLU A 155 -6.97 0.71 -14.59
CA GLU A 155 -6.44 -0.10 -13.51
C GLU A 155 -6.67 0.57 -12.14
N MET A 156 -6.54 1.90 -12.05
CA MET A 156 -6.92 2.66 -10.85
C MET A 156 -8.42 2.48 -10.55
N ALA A 157 -9.28 2.60 -11.56
CA ALA A 157 -10.72 2.34 -11.40
C ALA A 157 -11.01 0.90 -10.93
N THR A 158 -10.29 -0.09 -11.46
CA THR A 158 -10.40 -1.48 -11.00
C THR A 158 -10.00 -1.63 -9.53
N MET A 159 -8.93 -0.95 -9.09
CA MET A 159 -8.52 -0.98 -7.69
C MET A 159 -9.53 -0.29 -6.76
N ILE A 160 -10.16 0.79 -7.21
CA ILE A 160 -11.26 1.46 -6.48
C ILE A 160 -12.45 0.49 -6.34
N ASN A 161 -12.84 -0.21 -7.41
CA ASN A 161 -13.92 -1.19 -7.35
C ASN A 161 -13.63 -2.33 -6.36
N ILE A 162 -12.38 -2.83 -6.33
CA ILE A 162 -11.96 -3.85 -5.35
C ILE A 162 -11.97 -3.27 -3.92
N ALA A 163 -11.53 -2.03 -3.75
CA ALA A 163 -11.58 -1.37 -2.44
C ALA A 163 -13.03 -1.27 -1.92
N ASN A 164 -13.96 -0.89 -2.79
CA ASN A 164 -15.38 -0.81 -2.46
C ASN A 164 -15.99 -2.21 -2.18
N GLU A 165 -15.58 -3.25 -2.93
CA GLU A 165 -16.01 -4.64 -2.73
C GLU A 165 -15.67 -5.17 -1.31
N PHE A 166 -14.51 -4.78 -0.78
CA PHE A 166 -14.02 -5.23 0.53
C PHE A 166 -14.11 -4.19 1.65
N GLY A 167 -14.57 -2.97 1.36
CA GLY A 167 -14.83 -1.94 2.36
C GLY A 167 -13.57 -1.20 2.86
N TYR A 168 -12.42 -1.29 2.17
CA TYR A 168 -11.25 -0.51 2.52
C TYR A 168 -11.10 0.76 1.67
N LYS A 169 -10.24 1.69 2.11
CA LYS A 169 -9.99 2.95 1.41
C LYS A 169 -8.57 3.02 0.86
N ILE A 170 -8.44 3.46 -0.39
CA ILE A 170 -7.15 3.84 -0.97
C ILE A 170 -6.91 5.30 -0.61
N SER A 171 -5.77 5.60 0.02
CA SER A 171 -5.42 6.97 0.40
C SER A 171 -4.78 7.73 -0.75
N ALA A 172 -3.92 7.07 -1.53
CA ALA A 172 -3.28 7.70 -2.68
C ALA A 172 -2.91 6.66 -3.76
N PHE A 173 -2.99 7.11 -5.02
CA PHE A 173 -2.31 6.45 -6.13
C PHE A 173 -0.97 7.13 -6.38
N HIS A 174 0.08 6.33 -6.47
CA HIS A 174 1.44 6.77 -6.78
C HIS A 174 1.74 6.56 -8.26
N HIS A 175 2.46 7.53 -8.84
CA HIS A 175 2.85 7.51 -10.25
C HIS A 175 1.65 7.49 -11.23
N GLY A 176 0.49 8.01 -10.79
CA GLY A 176 -0.76 7.98 -11.53
C GLY A 176 -0.71 8.81 -12.82
N VAL A 177 0.01 8.33 -13.84
CA VAL A 177 0.28 9.09 -15.08
C VAL A 177 -0.97 9.37 -15.90
N GLU A 178 -2.03 8.61 -15.71
CA GLU A 178 -3.34 8.80 -16.35
C GLU A 178 -4.43 9.27 -15.35
N ALA A 179 -4.05 9.76 -14.16
CA ALA A 179 -5.02 10.21 -13.16
C ALA A 179 -5.95 11.32 -13.67
N TYR A 180 -5.48 12.19 -14.56
CA TYR A 180 -6.28 13.24 -15.19
C TYR A 180 -7.51 12.70 -15.92
N LYS A 181 -7.48 11.47 -16.43
CA LYS A 181 -8.61 10.85 -17.13
C LYS A 181 -9.76 10.44 -16.21
N ILE A 182 -9.49 10.30 -14.92
CA ILE A 182 -10.44 9.86 -13.89
C ILE A 182 -10.40 10.74 -12.64
N ALA A 183 -10.05 12.01 -12.82
CA ALA A 183 -9.91 12.97 -11.70
C ALA A 183 -11.20 13.04 -10.85
N ASP A 184 -12.37 13.08 -11.49
CA ASP A 184 -13.66 13.11 -10.80
C ASP A 184 -13.86 11.86 -9.93
N LEU A 185 -13.54 10.66 -10.47
CA LEU A 185 -13.65 9.41 -9.73
C LEU A 185 -12.70 9.38 -8.51
N LEU A 186 -11.49 9.93 -8.66
CA LEU A 186 -10.54 10.05 -7.54
C LEU A 186 -11.08 11.00 -6.47
N ALA A 187 -11.62 12.14 -6.88
CA ALA A 187 -12.21 13.13 -5.97
C ALA A 187 -13.44 12.56 -5.23
N GLU A 188 -14.34 11.89 -5.92
CA GLU A 188 -15.51 11.24 -5.32
C GLU A 188 -15.13 10.21 -4.23
N ASN A 189 -13.99 9.53 -4.39
CA ASN A 189 -13.50 8.55 -3.44
C ASN A 189 -12.49 9.12 -2.43
N ASN A 190 -12.23 10.44 -2.45
CA ASN A 190 -11.24 11.12 -1.60
C ASN A 190 -9.83 10.52 -1.71
N ILE A 191 -9.41 10.18 -2.92
CA ILE A 191 -8.11 9.59 -3.20
C ILE A 191 -7.14 10.66 -3.71
N CYS A 192 -5.98 10.78 -3.07
CA CYS A 192 -4.91 11.68 -3.51
C CYS A 192 -4.14 11.09 -4.70
N GLY A 193 -3.58 11.97 -5.54
CA GLY A 193 -2.63 11.61 -6.58
C GLY A 193 -1.21 12.06 -6.23
N ALA A 194 -0.26 11.12 -6.17
CA ALA A 194 1.17 11.42 -6.18
C ALA A 194 1.65 11.26 -7.63
N LEU A 195 1.62 12.36 -8.38
CA LEU A 195 1.67 12.34 -9.85
C LEU A 195 3.07 12.65 -10.39
N TRP A 196 3.35 12.16 -11.60
CA TRP A 196 4.49 12.55 -12.40
C TRP A 196 4.05 13.41 -13.58
N ALA A 197 4.84 14.43 -13.91
CA ALA A 197 4.49 15.42 -14.93
C ALA A 197 5.27 15.27 -16.24
N ASP A 198 6.43 14.59 -16.26
CA ASP A 198 7.40 14.71 -17.34
C ASP A 198 8.04 13.40 -17.82
N TRP A 199 7.40 12.28 -17.58
CA TRP A 199 7.93 10.95 -17.93
C TRP A 199 7.19 10.29 -19.08
N TRP A 200 6.70 11.09 -20.00
CA TRP A 200 6.00 10.61 -21.19
C TRP A 200 6.83 9.59 -21.97
N GLY A 201 6.20 8.46 -22.31
CA GLY A 201 6.76 7.47 -23.21
C GLY A 201 7.95 6.67 -22.67
N PHE A 202 8.38 6.83 -21.42
CA PHE A 202 9.51 6.07 -20.86
C PHE A 202 9.21 4.56 -20.79
N LYS A 203 7.95 4.18 -20.79
CA LYS A 203 7.46 2.81 -20.91
C LYS A 203 6.02 2.80 -21.42
N HIS A 204 5.56 1.62 -21.84
CA HIS A 204 4.24 1.49 -22.49
C HIS A 204 3.08 1.93 -21.60
N GLU A 205 3.13 1.67 -20.27
CA GLU A 205 2.09 2.13 -19.35
C GLU A 205 2.09 3.65 -19.11
N ALA A 206 3.10 4.38 -19.56
CA ALA A 206 3.19 5.84 -19.47
C ALA A 206 3.04 6.51 -20.84
N TYR A 207 2.46 5.82 -21.83
CA TYR A 207 2.31 6.32 -23.19
C TYR A 207 1.42 7.58 -23.24
N ASP A 208 0.33 7.60 -22.50
CA ASP A 208 -0.62 8.72 -22.44
C ASP A 208 -0.36 9.71 -21.30
N MET A 209 0.84 9.68 -20.74
CA MET A 209 1.21 10.66 -19.71
C MET A 209 1.14 12.08 -20.29
N SER A 210 0.56 12.98 -19.54
CA SER A 210 0.42 14.39 -19.88
C SER A 210 1.05 15.27 -18.83
N ILE A 211 1.70 16.37 -19.26
CA ILE A 211 2.20 17.39 -18.37
C ILE A 211 1.07 18.09 -17.61
N ALA A 212 -0.14 18.11 -18.18
CA ALA A 212 -1.35 18.64 -17.57
C ALA A 212 -1.97 17.68 -16.53
N ASN A 213 -1.34 16.53 -16.24
CA ASN A 213 -1.84 15.56 -15.26
C ASN A 213 -2.01 16.13 -13.83
N ILE A 214 -1.35 17.25 -13.55
CA ILE A 214 -1.38 17.92 -12.24
C ILE A 214 -2.25 19.19 -12.22
N SER A 215 -2.90 19.52 -13.34
CA SER A 215 -3.81 20.65 -13.49
C SER A 215 -5.23 20.23 -13.19
#